data_750a670070c1d02e394130fa0d215573
#
_entry.id   750a670070c1d02e394130fa0d215573
#
_cell.length_a   1.000
_cell.length_b   1.000
_cell.length_c   1.000
_cell.angle_alpha   90.00
_cell.angle_beta   90.00
_cell.angle_gamma   90.00
#
_symmetry.space_group_name_H-M   'P 1'
#
loop_
_entity.id
_entity.type
_entity.pdbx_description
1 polymer ?
#
loop_
_entity_poly.entity_id
_entity_poly.type
_entity_poly.pdbx_seq_one_letter_code
_entity_poly.pdbx_strand_id
1 'polypeptide(L)'
;MNKDFGRQMDGVQNETSMVVCYCITVALHEKFGVGGSRFEKVASCIEQIESENTELLMSKGKKAADDARASWLKGSDLNEFRVPQYSAPKSRKERQLLIAKNTAATISWQVYAQACIKTLGFGTERLKRLHKESMANLKEFYDICNEDSYAAKRDPELAKANKTMAMERLRVASENALKCDLRIVDGEDEVVKQFQDFEKEFKERKTKEIKRRMADTNASKIFNTQSMGAKSPSEISKIFDQCFADTVAAGICRI
;
A
#
# COMPACT_ATOMS: atom_id res chain seq x y z
N MET A 1 -22.38 -18.03 14.45
CA MET A 1 -21.20 -17.15 14.35
C MET A 1 -21.40 -16.01 15.34
N ASN A 2 -20.42 -15.69 16.19
CA ASN A 2 -20.54 -14.59 17.16
C ASN A 2 -20.68 -13.27 16.39
N LYS A 3 -21.66 -12.40 16.75
CA LYS A 3 -21.94 -11.12 16.08
C LYS A 3 -20.69 -10.22 16.02
N ASP A 4 -19.86 -10.24 17.05
CA ASP A 4 -18.62 -9.46 17.11
C ASP A 4 -17.58 -9.92 16.08
N PHE A 5 -17.50 -11.23 15.83
CA PHE A 5 -16.61 -11.77 14.81
C PHE A 5 -17.09 -11.44 13.40
N GLY A 6 -18.40 -11.40 13.16
CA GLY A 6 -18.96 -10.91 11.90
C GLY A 6 -18.55 -9.47 11.60
N ARG A 7 -18.76 -8.56 12.57
CA ARG A 7 -18.35 -7.15 12.44
C ARG A 7 -16.85 -6.99 12.22
N GLN A 8 -16.03 -7.82 12.90
CA GLN A 8 -14.59 -7.81 12.70
C GLN A 8 -14.20 -8.23 11.28
N MET A 9 -14.88 -9.22 10.71
CA MET A 9 -14.64 -9.64 9.32
C MET A 9 -15.01 -8.55 8.33
N ASP A 10 -16.17 -7.91 8.51
CA ASP A 10 -16.62 -6.81 7.64
C ASP A 10 -15.64 -5.63 7.71
N GLY A 11 -15.20 -5.24 8.89
CA GLY A 11 -14.20 -4.18 9.07
C GLY A 11 -12.88 -4.50 8.37
N VAL A 12 -12.41 -5.75 8.49
CA VAL A 12 -11.17 -6.20 7.82
C VAL A 12 -11.32 -6.23 6.30
N GLN A 13 -12.48 -6.61 5.78
CA GLN A 13 -12.75 -6.59 4.34
C GLN A 13 -12.76 -5.17 3.79
N ASN A 14 -13.49 -4.26 4.44
CA ASN A 14 -13.59 -2.86 4.03
C ASN A 14 -12.22 -2.17 4.02
N GLU A 15 -11.45 -2.35 5.09
CA GLU A 15 -10.09 -1.82 5.18
C GLU A 15 -9.19 -2.38 4.07
N THR A 16 -9.23 -3.69 3.84
CA THR A 16 -8.41 -4.33 2.81
C THR A 16 -8.79 -3.83 1.42
N SER A 17 -10.09 -3.71 1.12
CA SER A 17 -10.56 -3.13 -0.15
C SER A 17 -10.02 -1.71 -0.35
N MET A 18 -10.13 -0.86 0.66
CA MET A 18 -9.64 0.52 0.60
C MET A 18 -8.13 0.58 0.32
N VAL A 19 -7.32 -0.19 1.05
CA VAL A 19 -5.87 -0.26 0.84
C VAL A 19 -5.54 -0.71 -0.58
N VAL A 20 -6.20 -1.75 -1.09
CA VAL A 20 -5.98 -2.24 -2.45
C VAL A 20 -6.38 -1.21 -3.49
N CYS A 21 -7.50 -0.51 -3.30
CA CYS A 21 -7.93 0.59 -4.18
C CYS A 21 -6.87 1.70 -4.25
N TYR A 22 -6.33 2.11 -3.12
CA TYR A 22 -5.24 3.10 -3.09
C TYR A 22 -3.98 2.59 -3.80
N CYS A 23 -3.57 1.34 -3.56
CA CYS A 23 -2.41 0.74 -4.23
C CYS A 23 -2.57 0.73 -5.76
N ILE A 24 -3.76 0.40 -6.26
CA ILE A 24 -4.06 0.40 -7.70
C ILE A 24 -4.07 1.84 -8.24
N THR A 25 -4.67 2.79 -7.51
CA THR A 25 -4.71 4.20 -7.88
C THR A 25 -3.31 4.79 -8.04
N VAL A 26 -2.43 4.56 -7.07
CA VAL A 26 -1.03 5.00 -7.13
C VAL A 26 -0.32 4.36 -8.32
N ALA A 27 -0.48 3.04 -8.53
CA ALA A 27 0.13 2.33 -9.65
C ALA A 27 -0.37 2.85 -11.02
N LEU A 28 -1.66 3.15 -11.16
CA LEU A 28 -2.24 3.77 -12.37
C LEU A 28 -1.63 5.13 -12.65
N HIS A 29 -1.46 5.94 -11.62
CA HIS A 29 -0.85 7.27 -11.76
C HIS A 29 0.63 7.17 -12.14
N GLU A 30 1.42 6.46 -11.35
CA GLU A 30 2.88 6.42 -11.49
C GLU A 30 3.35 5.72 -12.76
N LYS A 31 2.70 4.61 -13.15
CA LYS A 31 3.16 3.77 -14.26
C LYS A 31 2.47 4.06 -15.59
N PHE A 32 1.28 4.63 -15.54
CA PHE A 32 0.48 4.86 -16.75
C PHE A 32 0.08 6.33 -16.93
N GLY A 33 0.50 7.21 -16.00
CA GLY A 33 0.19 8.64 -16.04
C GLY A 33 -1.31 8.92 -16.03
N VAL A 34 -2.13 8.03 -15.44
CA VAL A 34 -3.56 8.26 -15.27
C VAL A 34 -3.74 9.35 -14.22
N GLY A 35 -4.51 10.38 -14.53
CA GLY A 35 -4.80 11.48 -13.61
C GLY A 35 -6.21 12.01 -13.83
N GLY A 36 -6.66 12.88 -12.95
CA GLY A 36 -7.89 13.66 -12.99
C GLY A 36 -9.05 13.04 -13.78
N SER A 37 -9.37 13.61 -14.93
CA SER A 37 -10.52 13.21 -15.75
C SER A 37 -10.53 11.75 -16.22
N ARG A 38 -9.35 11.09 -16.29
CA ARG A 38 -9.30 9.65 -16.59
C ARG A 38 -9.67 8.82 -15.36
N PHE A 39 -9.28 9.26 -14.17
CA PHE A 39 -9.74 8.62 -12.94
C PHE A 39 -11.24 8.77 -12.73
N GLU A 40 -11.83 9.92 -13.03
CA GLU A 40 -13.28 10.12 -12.97
C GLU A 40 -14.02 9.08 -13.83
N LYS A 41 -13.53 8.83 -15.05
CA LYS A 41 -14.11 7.79 -15.92
C LYS A 41 -13.96 6.38 -15.33
N VAL A 42 -12.80 6.09 -14.72
CA VAL A 42 -12.58 4.80 -14.05
C VAL A 42 -13.50 4.66 -12.85
N ALA A 43 -13.64 5.70 -12.02
CA ALA A 43 -14.51 5.71 -10.85
C ALA A 43 -15.98 5.49 -11.22
N SER A 44 -16.51 6.26 -12.17
CA SER A 44 -17.89 6.08 -12.66
C SER A 44 -18.13 4.68 -13.24
N CYS A 45 -17.12 4.10 -13.91
CA CYS A 45 -17.22 2.73 -14.40
C CYS A 45 -17.20 1.70 -13.26
N ILE A 46 -16.42 1.93 -12.19
CA ILE A 46 -16.41 1.09 -10.98
C ILE A 46 -17.80 1.10 -10.35
N GLU A 47 -18.41 2.27 -10.12
CA GLU A 47 -19.76 2.39 -9.55
C GLU A 47 -20.79 1.60 -10.37
N GLN A 48 -20.73 1.70 -11.70
CA GLN A 48 -21.59 0.91 -12.58
C GLN A 48 -21.36 -0.59 -12.41
N ILE A 49 -20.10 -1.05 -12.40
CA ILE A 49 -19.74 -2.46 -12.23
C ILE A 49 -20.21 -3.00 -10.87
N GLU A 50 -20.07 -2.21 -9.82
CA GLU A 50 -20.53 -2.58 -8.47
C GLU A 50 -22.06 -2.69 -8.42
N SER A 51 -22.79 -1.78 -9.08
CA SER A 51 -24.25 -1.87 -9.22
C SER A 51 -24.66 -3.13 -9.98
N GLU A 52 -24.06 -3.39 -11.15
CA GLU A 52 -24.31 -4.61 -11.96
C GLU A 52 -24.03 -5.89 -11.15
N ASN A 53 -22.93 -5.92 -10.40
CA ASN A 53 -22.58 -7.05 -9.54
C ASN A 53 -23.55 -7.25 -8.39
N THR A 54 -24.06 -6.15 -7.79
CA THR A 54 -25.05 -6.20 -6.72
C THR A 54 -26.38 -6.75 -7.24
N GLU A 55 -26.83 -6.29 -8.40
CA GLU A 55 -28.04 -6.84 -9.04
C GLU A 55 -27.89 -8.34 -9.35
N LEU A 56 -26.71 -8.73 -9.85
CA LEU A 56 -26.42 -10.14 -10.15
C LEU A 56 -26.39 -10.99 -8.87
N LEU A 57 -25.80 -10.46 -7.79
CA LEU A 57 -25.78 -11.09 -6.48
C LEU A 57 -27.19 -11.32 -5.92
N MET A 58 -28.05 -10.31 -6.01
CA MET A 58 -29.42 -10.37 -5.52
C MET A 58 -30.32 -11.27 -6.36
N SER A 59 -30.15 -11.28 -7.69
CA SER A 59 -31.00 -12.04 -8.62
C SER A 59 -30.55 -13.48 -8.84
N LYS A 60 -29.23 -13.74 -8.92
CA LYS A 60 -28.66 -15.05 -9.29
C LYS A 60 -27.71 -15.64 -8.26
N GLY A 61 -27.47 -14.91 -7.17
CA GLY A 61 -26.65 -15.34 -6.05
C GLY A 61 -25.13 -15.15 -6.26
N LYS A 62 -24.39 -15.43 -5.19
CA LYS A 62 -22.95 -15.13 -5.09
C LYS A 62 -22.12 -15.75 -6.21
N LYS A 63 -22.37 -17.02 -6.54
CA LYS A 63 -21.57 -17.71 -7.59
C LYS A 63 -21.66 -17.01 -8.93
N ALA A 64 -22.84 -16.58 -9.34
CA ALA A 64 -23.02 -15.87 -10.61
C ALA A 64 -22.29 -14.52 -10.64
N ALA A 65 -22.31 -13.78 -9.54
CA ALA A 65 -21.58 -12.53 -9.41
C ALA A 65 -20.05 -12.75 -9.44
N ASP A 66 -19.55 -13.77 -8.75
CA ASP A 66 -18.13 -14.13 -8.75
C ASP A 66 -17.66 -14.59 -10.14
N ASP A 67 -18.42 -15.42 -10.82
CA ASP A 67 -18.13 -15.90 -12.18
C ASP A 67 -18.12 -14.74 -13.20
N ALA A 68 -19.05 -13.80 -13.07
CA ALA A 68 -19.12 -12.62 -13.94
C ALA A 68 -17.88 -11.74 -13.80
N ARG A 69 -17.44 -11.45 -12.56
CA ARG A 69 -16.21 -10.67 -12.33
C ARG A 69 -14.97 -11.38 -12.86
N ALA A 70 -14.84 -12.68 -12.56
CA ALA A 70 -13.69 -13.47 -12.99
C ALA A 70 -13.61 -13.62 -14.53
N SER A 71 -14.74 -13.55 -15.23
CA SER A 71 -14.81 -13.72 -16.69
C SER A 71 -13.98 -12.71 -17.48
N TRP A 72 -13.81 -11.48 -16.96
CA TRP A 72 -13.02 -10.41 -17.57
C TRP A 72 -11.52 -10.69 -17.60
N LEU A 73 -11.04 -11.54 -16.69
CA LEU A 73 -9.64 -11.93 -16.56
C LEU A 73 -9.40 -13.38 -16.98
N LYS A 74 -10.39 -14.00 -17.66
CA LYS A 74 -10.32 -15.38 -18.11
C LYS A 74 -9.15 -15.59 -19.08
N GLY A 75 -8.36 -16.61 -18.83
CA GLY A 75 -7.19 -16.94 -19.65
C GLY A 75 -5.92 -16.15 -19.26
N SER A 76 -5.98 -15.37 -18.19
CA SER A 76 -4.82 -14.73 -17.59
C SER A 76 -4.58 -15.26 -16.18
N ASP A 77 -3.32 -15.20 -15.70
CA ASP A 77 -2.96 -15.54 -14.31
C ASP A 77 -3.31 -14.42 -13.32
N LEU A 78 -4.20 -13.49 -13.74
CA LEU A 78 -4.50 -12.25 -13.00
C LEU A 78 -5.80 -12.31 -12.21
N ASN A 79 -6.42 -13.47 -12.08
CA ASN A 79 -7.71 -13.61 -11.38
C ASN A 79 -7.63 -13.40 -9.87
N GLU A 80 -6.45 -13.54 -9.28
CA GLU A 80 -6.25 -13.46 -7.84
C GLU A 80 -5.36 -12.26 -7.46
N PHE A 81 -5.71 -11.63 -6.35
CA PHE A 81 -4.91 -10.60 -5.72
C PHE A 81 -4.80 -10.92 -4.24
N ARG A 82 -3.61 -11.34 -3.82
CA ARG A 82 -3.41 -11.87 -2.46
C ARG A 82 -2.63 -10.89 -1.59
N VAL A 83 -3.09 -10.72 -0.36
CA VAL A 83 -2.33 -9.92 0.62
C VAL A 83 -1.05 -10.63 1.03
N PRO A 84 0.07 -9.89 1.22
CA PRO A 84 1.31 -10.47 1.73
C PRO A 84 1.11 -11.15 3.07
N GLN A 85 1.72 -12.32 3.24
CA GLN A 85 1.63 -13.11 4.46
C GLN A 85 3.01 -13.21 5.12
N TYR A 86 3.15 -12.69 6.34
CA TYR A 86 4.40 -12.67 7.10
C TYR A 86 4.52 -13.80 8.12
N SER A 87 3.42 -14.45 8.44
CA SER A 87 3.38 -15.62 9.32
C SER A 87 2.22 -16.53 8.97
N ALA A 88 2.38 -17.83 9.17
CA ALA A 88 1.27 -18.76 9.01
C ALA A 88 0.19 -18.51 10.07
N PRO A 89 -1.11 -18.55 9.70
CA PRO A 89 -2.19 -18.39 10.65
C PRO A 89 -2.21 -19.55 11.65
N LYS A 90 -2.19 -19.24 12.94
CA LYS A 90 -2.10 -20.22 14.04
C LYS A 90 -3.47 -20.72 14.50
N SER A 91 -4.53 -19.96 14.22
CA SER A 91 -5.89 -20.27 14.66
C SER A 91 -6.88 -20.30 13.50
N ARG A 92 -8.04 -20.95 13.73
CA ARG A 92 -9.16 -20.93 12.78
C ARG A 92 -9.63 -19.50 12.49
N LYS A 93 -9.65 -18.65 13.52
CA LYS A 93 -10.04 -17.24 13.42
C LYS A 93 -9.09 -16.46 12.48
N GLU A 94 -7.78 -16.62 12.66
CA GLU A 94 -6.78 -15.98 11.80
C GLU A 94 -6.87 -16.45 10.35
N ARG A 95 -7.12 -17.75 10.12
CA ARG A 95 -7.37 -18.27 8.76
C ARG A 95 -8.57 -17.63 8.11
N GLN A 96 -9.68 -17.49 8.85
CA GLN A 96 -10.90 -16.87 8.33
C GLN A 96 -10.67 -15.38 8.00
N LEU A 97 -9.93 -14.64 8.83
CA LEU A 97 -9.57 -13.25 8.56
C LEU A 97 -8.66 -13.13 7.34
N LEU A 98 -7.70 -14.05 7.17
CA LEU A 98 -6.84 -14.06 5.97
C LEU A 98 -7.65 -14.37 4.69
N ILE A 99 -8.57 -15.31 4.74
CA ILE A 99 -9.48 -15.59 3.63
C ILE A 99 -10.32 -14.35 3.31
N ALA A 100 -10.86 -13.68 4.32
CA ALA A 100 -11.64 -12.44 4.15
C ALA A 100 -10.82 -11.34 3.48
N LYS A 101 -9.57 -11.12 3.90
CA LYS A 101 -8.64 -10.18 3.27
C LYS A 101 -8.38 -10.52 1.81
N ASN A 102 -8.02 -11.77 1.51
CA ASN A 102 -7.74 -12.20 0.14
C ASN A 102 -8.96 -12.10 -0.76
N THR A 103 -10.16 -12.41 -0.25
CA THR A 103 -11.41 -12.25 -0.98
C THR A 103 -11.67 -10.78 -1.31
N ALA A 104 -11.55 -9.90 -0.33
CA ALA A 104 -11.74 -8.46 -0.54
C ALA A 104 -10.72 -7.90 -1.54
N ALA A 105 -9.44 -8.25 -1.39
CA ALA A 105 -8.38 -7.82 -2.29
C ALA A 105 -8.63 -8.29 -3.74
N THR A 106 -9.03 -9.55 -3.91
CA THR A 106 -9.34 -10.11 -5.24
C THR A 106 -10.54 -9.44 -5.89
N ILE A 107 -11.61 -9.19 -5.13
CA ILE A 107 -12.80 -8.49 -5.64
C ILE A 107 -12.44 -7.07 -6.08
N SER A 108 -11.75 -6.31 -5.25
CA SER A 108 -11.31 -4.95 -5.58
C SER A 108 -10.44 -4.93 -6.83
N TRP A 109 -9.49 -5.85 -6.94
CA TRP A 109 -8.66 -5.99 -8.13
C TRP A 109 -9.47 -6.27 -9.39
N GLN A 110 -10.39 -7.24 -9.33
CA GLN A 110 -11.22 -7.65 -10.48
C GLN A 110 -12.10 -6.49 -10.97
N VAL A 111 -12.69 -5.72 -10.07
CA VAL A 111 -13.51 -4.54 -10.40
C VAL A 111 -12.66 -3.47 -11.08
N TYR A 112 -11.48 -3.13 -10.51
CA TYR A 112 -10.57 -2.16 -11.11
C TYR A 112 -10.02 -2.62 -12.47
N ALA A 113 -9.64 -3.88 -12.60
CA ALA A 113 -9.14 -4.43 -13.86
C ALA A 113 -10.21 -4.34 -14.96
N GLN A 114 -11.46 -4.69 -14.64
CA GLN A 114 -12.60 -4.55 -15.55
C GLN A 114 -12.82 -3.09 -15.94
N ALA A 115 -12.78 -2.16 -14.99
CA ALA A 115 -12.92 -0.73 -15.28
C ALA A 115 -11.78 -0.21 -16.16
N CYS A 116 -10.53 -0.64 -15.92
CA CYS A 116 -9.39 -0.29 -16.77
C CYS A 116 -9.50 -0.85 -18.19
N ILE A 117 -10.05 -2.06 -18.36
CA ILE A 117 -10.34 -2.62 -19.70
C ILE A 117 -11.37 -1.75 -20.40
N LYS A 118 -12.50 -1.46 -19.75
CA LYS A 118 -13.63 -0.72 -20.35
C LYS A 118 -13.28 0.74 -20.66
N THR A 119 -12.54 1.42 -19.80
CA THR A 119 -12.33 2.88 -19.89
C THR A 119 -10.98 3.30 -20.46
N LEU A 120 -9.93 2.52 -20.19
CA LEU A 120 -8.55 2.83 -20.58
C LEU A 120 -8.04 1.94 -21.73
N GLY A 121 -8.83 0.93 -22.16
CA GLY A 121 -8.44 -0.02 -23.20
C GLY A 121 -7.21 -0.86 -22.80
N PHE A 122 -7.10 -1.23 -21.52
CA PHE A 122 -5.98 -2.05 -21.06
C PHE A 122 -6.12 -3.49 -21.58
N GLY A 123 -5.11 -3.94 -22.34
CA GLY A 123 -4.94 -5.35 -22.66
C GLY A 123 -4.15 -6.09 -21.59
N THR A 124 -4.00 -7.40 -21.77
CA THR A 124 -3.39 -8.32 -20.80
C THR A 124 -2.01 -7.85 -20.30
N GLU A 125 -1.14 -7.36 -21.16
CA GLU A 125 0.21 -6.93 -20.75
C GLU A 125 0.19 -5.67 -19.85
N ARG A 126 -0.71 -4.71 -20.13
CA ARG A 126 -0.88 -3.54 -19.27
C ARG A 126 -1.47 -3.94 -17.91
N LEU A 127 -2.42 -4.88 -17.90
CA LEU A 127 -2.98 -5.42 -16.67
C LEU A 127 -1.93 -6.18 -15.84
N LYS A 128 -1.06 -6.99 -16.46
CA LYS A 128 0.05 -7.65 -15.76
C LYS A 128 0.98 -6.64 -15.08
N ARG A 129 1.32 -5.58 -15.80
CA ARG A 129 2.15 -4.51 -15.23
C ARG A 129 1.44 -3.79 -14.09
N LEU A 130 0.17 -3.44 -14.26
CA LEU A 130 -0.64 -2.81 -13.21
C LEU A 130 -0.74 -3.72 -11.98
N HIS A 131 -1.04 -5.00 -12.16
CA HIS A 131 -1.11 -5.99 -11.09
C HIS A 131 0.20 -6.06 -10.30
N LYS A 132 1.33 -6.19 -11.03
CA LYS A 132 2.66 -6.26 -10.42
C LYS A 132 2.98 -5.04 -9.56
N GLU A 133 2.72 -3.83 -10.08
CA GLU A 133 2.99 -2.58 -9.36
C GLU A 133 2.04 -2.40 -8.17
N SER A 134 0.75 -2.71 -8.35
CA SER A 134 -0.21 -2.67 -7.24
C SER A 134 0.16 -3.65 -6.13
N MET A 135 0.65 -4.84 -6.47
CA MET A 135 1.17 -5.81 -5.50
C MET A 135 2.44 -5.32 -4.80
N ALA A 136 3.31 -4.60 -5.50
CA ALA A 136 4.49 -3.99 -4.91
C ALA A 136 4.12 -2.90 -3.89
N ASN A 137 3.17 -2.02 -4.23
CA ASN A 137 2.63 -1.01 -3.32
C ASN A 137 1.96 -1.65 -2.10
N LEU A 138 1.18 -2.72 -2.32
CA LEU A 138 0.54 -3.46 -1.22
C LEU A 138 1.57 -4.11 -0.30
N LYS A 139 2.64 -4.66 -0.88
CA LYS A 139 3.74 -5.22 -0.10
C LYS A 139 4.44 -4.15 0.74
N GLU A 140 4.74 -2.99 0.16
CA GLU A 140 5.33 -1.87 0.90
C GLU A 140 4.45 -1.42 2.07
N PHE A 141 3.13 -1.30 1.84
CA PHE A 141 2.17 -1.01 2.90
C PHE A 141 2.26 -2.01 4.06
N TYR A 142 2.26 -3.31 3.75
CA TYR A 142 2.34 -4.34 4.77
C TYR A 142 3.72 -4.46 5.41
N ASP A 143 4.80 -4.15 4.69
CA ASP A 143 6.16 -4.08 5.25
C ASP A 143 6.22 -3.00 6.34
N ILE A 144 5.65 -1.82 6.09
CA ILE A 144 5.57 -0.74 7.09
C ILE A 144 4.71 -1.16 8.29
N CYS A 145 3.53 -1.76 8.05
CA CYS A 145 2.68 -2.26 9.13
C CYS A 145 3.38 -3.28 10.03
N ASN A 146 4.33 -4.04 9.49
CA ASN A 146 5.09 -5.08 10.20
C ASN A 146 6.50 -4.64 10.56
N GLU A 147 6.86 -3.37 10.35
CA GLU A 147 8.14 -2.83 10.80
C GLU A 147 8.27 -3.07 12.31
N ASP A 148 9.43 -3.53 12.75
CA ASP A 148 9.69 -3.95 14.13
C ASP A 148 8.68 -4.98 14.69
N SER A 149 8.31 -5.95 13.86
CA SER A 149 7.27 -6.94 14.17
C SER A 149 7.45 -7.64 15.53
N TYR A 150 8.67 -7.74 16.05
CA TYR A 150 8.94 -8.30 17.36
C TYR A 150 8.54 -7.33 18.49
N ALA A 151 8.83 -6.04 18.35
CA ALA A 151 8.42 -5.00 19.31
C ALA A 151 6.91 -4.76 19.20
N ALA A 152 6.35 -4.67 17.99
CA ALA A 152 4.94 -4.46 17.75
C ALA A 152 4.04 -5.60 18.29
N LYS A 153 4.54 -6.84 18.35
CA LYS A 153 3.84 -7.96 19.02
C LYS A 153 3.71 -7.78 20.53
N ARG A 154 4.59 -7.00 21.15
CA ARG A 154 4.60 -6.72 22.60
C ARG A 154 3.96 -5.39 22.94
N ASP A 155 3.92 -4.48 21.98
CA ASP A 155 3.36 -3.13 22.14
C ASP A 155 2.26 -2.89 21.07
N PRO A 156 0.98 -3.05 21.44
CA PRO A 156 -0.15 -2.80 20.54
C PRO A 156 -0.23 -1.36 20.03
N GLU A 157 0.24 -0.38 20.78
CA GLU A 157 0.25 1.04 20.36
C GLU A 157 1.25 1.26 19.23
N LEU A 158 2.42 0.62 19.29
CA LEU A 158 3.39 0.65 18.21
C LEU A 158 2.83 0.02 16.94
N ALA A 159 2.16 -1.12 17.05
CA ALA A 159 1.51 -1.77 15.89
C ALA A 159 0.44 -0.87 15.26
N LYS A 160 -0.36 -0.18 16.08
CA LYS A 160 -1.37 0.78 15.62
C LYS A 160 -0.72 1.99 14.95
N ALA A 161 0.35 2.52 15.52
CA ALA A 161 1.09 3.65 14.96
C ALA A 161 1.69 3.32 13.59
N ASN A 162 2.33 2.15 13.43
CA ASN A 162 2.86 1.69 12.15
C ASN A 162 1.77 1.59 11.08
N LYS A 163 0.62 1.02 11.45
CA LYS A 163 -0.53 0.89 10.56
C LYS A 163 -1.08 2.26 10.14
N THR A 164 -1.25 3.19 11.09
CA THR A 164 -1.71 4.56 10.81
C THR A 164 -0.76 5.26 9.85
N MET A 165 0.54 5.14 10.07
CA MET A 165 1.56 5.71 9.19
C MET A 165 1.50 5.13 7.78
N ALA A 166 1.38 3.81 7.65
CA ALA A 166 1.26 3.15 6.35
C ALA A 166 0.02 3.63 5.58
N MET A 167 -1.12 3.74 6.27
CA MET A 167 -2.37 4.24 5.69
C MET A 167 -2.22 5.69 5.23
N GLU A 168 -1.64 6.55 6.04
CA GLU A 168 -1.49 7.97 5.71
C GLU A 168 -0.56 8.18 4.52
N ARG A 169 0.57 7.46 4.44
CA ARG A 169 1.46 7.51 3.27
C ARG A 169 0.72 7.12 1.99
N LEU A 170 -0.05 6.04 2.05
CA LEU A 170 -0.80 5.55 0.90
C LEU A 170 -1.94 6.50 0.51
N ARG A 171 -2.62 7.11 1.49
CA ARG A 171 -3.64 8.14 1.28
C ARG A 171 -3.05 9.35 0.57
N VAL A 172 -1.96 9.92 1.09
CA VAL A 172 -1.29 11.09 0.49
C VAL A 172 -0.81 10.79 -0.94
N ALA A 173 -0.24 9.60 -1.18
CA ALA A 173 0.14 9.20 -2.52
C ALA A 173 -1.07 9.12 -3.48
N SER A 174 -2.21 8.64 -2.99
CA SER A 174 -3.46 8.57 -3.76
C SER A 174 -4.05 9.95 -4.00
N GLU A 175 -4.03 10.86 -3.04
CA GLU A 175 -4.46 12.26 -3.20
C GLU A 175 -3.64 12.98 -4.28
N ASN A 176 -2.32 12.81 -4.25
CA ASN A 176 -1.45 13.35 -5.28
C ASN A 176 -1.79 12.80 -6.67
N ALA A 177 -2.12 11.51 -6.76
CA ALA A 177 -2.52 10.85 -8.00
C ALA A 177 -3.87 11.37 -8.53
N LEU A 178 -4.83 11.56 -7.65
CA LEU A 178 -6.19 12.00 -7.97
C LEU A 178 -6.30 13.52 -8.10
N LYS A 179 -5.35 14.26 -7.52
CA LYS A 179 -5.41 15.74 -7.34
C LYS A 179 -6.66 16.19 -6.57
N CYS A 180 -7.05 15.39 -5.60
CA CYS A 180 -8.18 15.69 -4.71
C CYS A 180 -7.80 15.37 -3.27
N ASP A 181 -8.52 15.95 -2.33
CA ASP A 181 -8.38 15.64 -0.90
C ASP A 181 -9.31 14.46 -0.57
N LEU A 182 -8.74 13.40 -0.02
CA LEU A 182 -9.46 12.19 0.39
C LEU A 182 -9.75 12.17 1.90
N ARG A 183 -9.44 13.26 2.61
CA ARG A 183 -9.72 13.36 4.03
C ARG A 183 -11.24 13.42 4.26
N ILE A 184 -11.71 12.54 5.11
CA ILE A 184 -13.10 12.61 5.61
C ILE A 184 -13.14 13.74 6.62
N VAL A 185 -13.97 14.74 6.35
CA VAL A 185 -14.08 16.00 7.14
C VAL A 185 -14.88 15.74 8.40
N ASP A 186 -14.35 14.94 9.33
CA ASP A 186 -14.92 14.83 10.68
C ASP A 186 -13.80 14.59 11.72
N GLY A 187 -13.33 15.67 12.32
CA GLY A 187 -12.52 15.62 13.56
C GLY A 187 -11.03 15.32 13.39
N GLU A 188 -10.46 15.41 12.18
CA GLU A 188 -9.13 14.88 11.87
C GLU A 188 -7.95 15.85 12.06
N ASP A 189 -8.16 17.13 12.33
CA ASP A 189 -7.05 18.10 12.46
C ASP A 189 -6.05 17.72 13.58
N GLU A 190 -6.56 17.09 14.64
CA GLU A 190 -5.74 16.63 15.77
C GLU A 190 -4.96 15.34 15.42
N VAL A 191 -5.58 14.44 14.65
CA VAL A 191 -4.96 13.20 14.17
C VAL A 191 -3.88 13.50 13.13
N VAL A 192 -4.12 14.43 12.22
CA VAL A 192 -3.15 14.87 11.20
C VAL A 192 -1.92 15.51 11.87
N LYS A 193 -2.13 16.33 12.90
CA LYS A 193 -1.03 16.94 13.65
C LYS A 193 -0.21 15.90 14.43
N GLN A 194 -0.89 14.99 15.13
CA GLN A 194 -0.23 13.86 15.81
C GLN A 194 0.55 13.00 14.82
N PHE A 195 0.04 12.81 13.61
CA PHE A 195 0.71 12.07 12.55
C PHE A 195 1.96 12.78 12.03
N GLN A 196 1.90 14.08 11.76
CA GLN A 196 3.06 14.87 11.33
C GLN A 196 4.17 14.86 12.39
N ASP A 197 3.81 14.95 13.66
CA ASP A 197 4.74 14.85 14.77
C ASP A 197 5.37 13.46 14.85
N PHE A 198 4.57 12.40 14.67
CA PHE A 198 5.03 11.02 14.63
C PHE A 198 5.95 10.74 13.43
N GLU A 199 5.63 11.23 12.23
CA GLU A 199 6.47 11.08 11.04
C GLU A 199 7.84 11.75 11.24
N LYS A 200 7.86 12.91 11.88
CA LYS A 200 9.10 13.61 12.24
C LYS A 200 9.93 12.80 13.24
N GLU A 201 9.30 12.31 14.31
CA GLU A 201 9.98 11.46 15.29
C GLU A 201 10.50 10.16 14.66
N PHE A 202 9.75 9.53 13.77
CA PHE A 202 10.16 8.31 13.07
C PHE A 202 11.37 8.55 12.18
N LYS A 203 11.38 9.63 11.40
CA LYS A 203 12.54 10.05 10.60
C LYS A 203 13.78 10.28 11.46
N GLU A 204 13.60 10.91 12.62
CA GLU A 204 14.68 11.14 13.59
C GLU A 204 15.20 9.83 14.20
N ARG A 205 14.31 8.91 14.58
CA ARG A 205 14.67 7.57 15.11
C ARG A 205 15.42 6.75 14.06
N LYS A 206 14.92 6.68 12.83
CA LYS A 206 15.60 5.99 11.72
C LYS A 206 16.98 6.57 11.46
N THR A 207 17.10 7.88 11.46
CA THR A 207 18.41 8.56 11.29
C THR A 207 19.37 8.24 12.44
N LYS A 208 18.88 8.22 13.68
CA LYS A 208 19.68 7.83 14.85
C LYS A 208 20.10 6.36 14.78
N GLU A 209 19.22 5.47 14.37
CA GLU A 209 19.51 4.04 14.27
C GLU A 209 20.51 3.75 13.13
N ILE A 210 20.37 4.40 11.98
CA ILE A 210 21.34 4.30 10.88
C ILE A 210 22.71 4.79 11.36
N LYS A 211 22.78 5.94 12.03
CA LYS A 211 24.02 6.46 12.60
C LYS A 211 24.64 5.50 13.63
N ARG A 212 23.82 4.87 14.47
CA ARG A 212 24.27 3.86 15.43
C ARG A 212 24.80 2.61 14.74
N ARG A 213 24.07 2.04 13.78
CA ARG A 213 24.52 0.86 13.00
C ARG A 213 25.81 1.17 12.24
N MET A 214 25.95 2.36 11.70
CA MET A 214 27.19 2.79 11.05
C MET A 214 28.36 2.91 12.03
N ALA A 215 28.13 3.36 13.26
CA ALA A 215 29.12 3.38 14.33
C ALA A 215 29.52 1.97 14.78
N ASP A 216 28.52 1.09 14.98
CA ASP A 216 28.71 -0.30 15.46
C ASP A 216 29.42 -1.19 14.41
N THR A 217 29.22 -0.94 13.11
CA THR A 217 29.89 -1.72 12.03
C THR A 217 31.31 -1.30 11.75
N ASN A 218 31.93 -0.42 12.56
CA ASN A 218 33.26 0.14 12.25
C ASN A 218 33.30 0.75 10.82
N ALA A 219 32.18 1.32 10.37
CA ALA A 219 32.10 1.96 9.03
C ALA A 219 33.15 3.07 8.87
N SER A 220 33.60 3.67 9.98
CA SER A 220 34.77 4.56 10.02
C SER A 220 36.08 3.88 9.56
N LYS A 221 36.18 2.54 9.60
CA LYS A 221 37.31 1.78 9.04
C LYS A 221 37.13 1.44 7.55
N ILE A 222 35.86 1.30 7.10
CA ILE A 222 35.53 1.01 5.69
C ILE A 222 35.66 2.29 4.87
N PHE A 223 35.25 3.42 5.41
CA PHE A 223 35.47 4.74 4.83
C PHE A 223 36.78 5.33 5.31
N ASN A 224 37.87 4.74 4.91
CA ASN A 224 39.17 5.35 5.10
C ASN A 224 39.21 6.67 4.31
N THR A 225 39.20 7.79 5.02
CA THR A 225 39.16 9.15 4.45
C THR A 225 40.26 9.38 3.42
N GLN A 226 41.34 8.63 3.50
CA GLN A 226 42.44 8.69 2.51
C GLN A 226 42.05 8.05 1.19
N SER A 227 41.18 7.04 1.14
CA SER A 227 40.76 6.38 -0.09
C SER A 227 39.72 7.19 -0.88
N MET A 228 38.99 8.09 -0.20
CA MET A 228 37.94 8.93 -0.81
C MET A 228 38.38 10.38 -1.01
N GLY A 229 39.61 10.75 -0.64
CA GLY A 229 40.12 12.12 -0.76
C GLY A 229 39.48 13.15 0.19
N ALA A 230 38.61 12.72 1.10
CA ALA A 230 37.96 13.59 2.06
C ALA A 230 38.90 13.88 3.25
N LYS A 231 39.05 15.16 3.60
CA LYS A 231 40.01 15.62 4.63
C LYS A 231 39.35 15.86 6.00
N SER A 232 38.04 15.92 6.08
CA SER A 232 37.33 16.22 7.33
C SER A 232 35.97 15.49 7.47
N PRO A 233 35.48 15.29 8.69
CA PRO A 233 34.14 14.74 8.92
C PRO A 233 33.01 15.53 8.26
N SER A 234 33.16 16.84 8.11
CA SER A 234 32.19 17.71 7.44
C SER A 234 32.13 17.48 5.93
N GLU A 235 33.25 17.12 5.28
CA GLU A 235 33.29 16.75 3.87
C GLU A 235 32.65 15.38 3.63
N ILE A 236 32.84 14.45 4.56
CA ILE A 236 32.20 13.13 4.52
C ILE A 236 30.67 13.30 4.65
N SER A 237 30.19 14.15 5.56
CA SER A 237 28.77 14.45 5.68
C SER A 237 28.18 15.01 4.40
N LYS A 238 28.86 15.95 3.73
CA LYS A 238 28.42 16.52 2.46
C LYS A 238 28.35 15.47 1.33
N ILE A 239 29.33 14.58 1.27
CA ILE A 239 29.33 13.48 0.29
C ILE A 239 28.16 12.53 0.55
N PHE A 240 27.86 12.23 1.83
CA PHE A 240 26.72 11.42 2.21
C PHE A 240 25.38 12.08 1.85
N ASP A 241 25.24 13.37 2.15
CA ASP A 241 24.05 14.15 1.81
C ASP A 241 23.85 14.21 0.29
N GLN A 242 24.93 14.34 -0.47
CA GLN A 242 24.90 14.32 -1.94
C GLN A 242 24.52 12.93 -2.47
N CYS A 243 25.15 11.85 -1.97
CA CYS A 243 24.80 10.48 -2.35
C CYS A 243 23.36 10.13 -1.99
N PHE A 244 22.84 10.63 -0.86
CA PHE A 244 21.46 10.44 -0.46
C PHE A 244 20.51 11.20 -1.38
N ALA A 245 20.82 12.46 -1.70
CA ALA A 245 20.07 13.27 -2.65
C ALA A 245 20.04 12.62 -4.04
N ASP A 246 21.19 12.11 -4.51
CA ASP A 246 21.32 11.43 -5.80
C ASP A 246 20.54 10.11 -5.84
N THR A 247 20.50 9.35 -4.72
CA THR A 247 19.72 8.10 -4.61
C THR A 247 18.22 8.38 -4.58
N VAL A 248 17.80 9.46 -3.96
CA VAL A 248 16.41 9.93 -3.97
C VAL A 248 16.02 10.42 -5.37
N ALA A 249 16.89 11.21 -6.01
CA ALA A 249 16.68 11.71 -7.38
C ALA A 249 16.66 10.57 -8.43
N ALA A 250 17.45 9.51 -8.21
CA ALA A 250 17.45 8.30 -9.04
C ALA A 250 16.25 7.36 -8.79
N GLY A 251 15.38 7.67 -7.82
CA GLY A 251 14.21 6.87 -7.48
C GLY A 251 14.54 5.51 -6.83
N ILE A 252 15.76 5.34 -6.33
CA ILE A 252 16.22 4.11 -5.67
C ILE A 252 15.80 4.08 -4.19
N CYS A 253 15.73 5.26 -3.54
CA CYS A 253 15.09 5.45 -2.24
C CYS A 253 13.86 6.35 -2.43
N ARG A 254 12.66 5.79 -2.33
CA ARG A 254 11.43 6.56 -2.21
C ARG A 254 11.21 6.88 -0.73
N ILE A 255 11.25 8.14 -0.38
CA ILE A 255 10.78 8.65 0.92
C ILE A 255 9.28 8.77 0.85
#